data_283afcbc686233cfb2c62f2963218140
#
_entry.id   283afcbc686233cfb2c62f2963218140
#
_cell.length_a   1.000
_cell.length_b   1.000
_cell.length_c   1.000
_cell.angle_alpha   90.00
_cell.angle_beta   90.00
_cell.angle_gamma   90.00
#
_symmetry.space_group_name_H-M   'P 1'
#
loop_
_entity.id
_entity.type
_entity.pdbx_description
1 polymer ?
#
loop_
_entity_poly.entity_id
_entity_poly.type
_entity_poly.pdbx_seq_one_letter_code
_entity_poly.pdbx_strand_id
1 'polypeptide(L)'
;NELESYFINSFNTDACKVIFFSEDEKRFGKERVTSPDLATDLFRDQFKDKDIIQGGISPEISNFVFGAKAQIQEAAICKLECSTVTGIFAIGSKSLGRYSSEKDNLFLLFIVSALSKFIDRIILSKSYAKGNK
;
A
#
# COMPACT_ATOMS: atom_id res chain seq x y z
N ASN A 1 0.40 0.05 -13.95
CA ASN A 1 0.03 1.38 -13.50
C ASN A 1 1.25 2.29 -13.43
N GLU A 2 1.11 3.52 -13.92
CA GLU A 2 2.23 4.45 -14.01
C GLU A 2 2.82 4.81 -12.65
N LEU A 3 1.96 5.03 -11.65
CA LEU A 3 2.41 5.39 -10.31
C LEU A 3 3.23 4.26 -9.68
N GLU A 4 2.72 3.04 -9.77
CA GLU A 4 3.41 1.89 -9.21
C GLU A 4 4.71 1.60 -9.95
N SER A 5 4.71 1.75 -11.27
CA SER A 5 5.93 1.60 -12.08
C SER A 5 6.98 2.64 -11.70
N TYR A 6 6.55 3.87 -11.45
CA TYR A 6 7.45 4.92 -10.98
C TYR A 6 8.13 4.51 -9.67
N PHE A 7 7.36 4.01 -8.71
CA PHE A 7 7.92 3.59 -7.42
C PHE A 7 8.83 2.36 -7.56
N ILE A 8 8.46 1.41 -8.43
CA ILE A 8 9.32 0.25 -8.69
C ILE A 8 10.70 0.71 -9.15
N ASN A 9 10.74 1.64 -10.08
CA ASN A 9 12.00 2.15 -10.60
C ASN A 9 12.76 3.01 -9.58
N SER A 10 12.04 3.87 -8.86
CA SER A 10 12.64 4.81 -7.90
C SER A 10 13.25 4.10 -6.70
N PHE A 11 12.61 3.04 -6.21
CA PHE A 11 13.09 2.28 -5.06
C PHE A 11 13.90 1.07 -5.45
N ASN A 12 14.03 0.80 -6.76
CA ASN A 12 14.72 -0.40 -7.25
C ASN A 12 14.16 -1.66 -6.57
N THR A 13 12.85 -1.77 -6.53
CA THR A 13 12.13 -2.90 -5.92
C THR A 13 11.52 -3.77 -7.01
N ASP A 14 11.12 -5.00 -6.65
CA ASP A 14 10.53 -5.94 -7.61
C ASP A 14 9.03 -5.75 -7.78
N ALA A 15 8.36 -5.20 -6.77
CA ALA A 15 6.91 -4.99 -6.82
C ALA A 15 6.51 -3.78 -5.98
N CYS A 16 5.42 -3.15 -6.38
CA CYS A 16 4.82 -2.04 -5.64
C CYS A 16 3.31 -2.14 -5.76
N LYS A 17 2.60 -1.96 -4.65
CA LYS A 17 1.14 -2.00 -4.61
C LYS A 17 0.58 -0.91 -3.74
N VAL A 18 -0.53 -0.36 -4.17
CA VAL A 18 -1.40 0.51 -3.37
C VAL A 18 -2.76 -0.19 -3.30
N ILE A 19 -3.20 -0.52 -2.10
CA ILE A 19 -4.47 -1.21 -1.90
C ILE A 19 -5.31 -0.40 -0.92
N PHE A 20 -6.55 -0.09 -1.31
CA PHE A 20 -7.51 0.63 -0.46
C PHE A 20 -8.46 -0.36 0.20
N PHE A 21 -8.73 -0.15 1.48
CA PHE A 21 -9.68 -0.95 2.25
C PHE A 21 -11.06 -0.36 2.06
N SER A 22 -11.70 -0.73 0.97
CA SER A 22 -12.97 -0.17 0.54
C SER A 22 -13.69 -1.15 -0.38
N GLU A 23 -15.00 -1.00 -0.48
CA GLU A 23 -15.79 -1.75 -1.44
C GLU A 23 -16.13 -0.91 -2.67
N ASP A 24 -15.64 0.32 -2.73
CA ASP A 24 -15.94 1.25 -3.83
C ASP A 24 -14.98 1.04 -5.00
N GLU A 25 -15.27 0.02 -5.80
CA GLU A 25 -14.47 -0.32 -6.98
C GLU A 25 -14.49 0.77 -8.03
N LYS A 26 -15.57 1.54 -8.10
CA LYS A 26 -15.69 2.61 -9.10
C LYS A 26 -14.75 3.77 -8.82
N ARG A 27 -14.58 4.09 -7.52
CA ARG A 27 -13.71 5.22 -7.13
C ARG A 27 -12.23 4.86 -7.22
N PHE A 28 -11.86 3.66 -6.79
CA PHE A 28 -10.45 3.29 -6.61
C PHE A 28 -9.94 2.31 -7.66
N GLY A 29 -10.83 1.68 -8.43
CA GLY A 29 -10.47 0.63 -9.37
C GLY A 29 -10.54 -0.75 -8.70
N LYS A 30 -11.05 -1.72 -9.45
CA LYS A 30 -11.26 -3.08 -8.95
C LYS A 30 -9.99 -3.74 -8.43
N GLU A 31 -8.87 -3.44 -9.08
CA GLU A 31 -7.58 -4.06 -8.75
C GLU A 31 -6.94 -3.50 -7.50
N ARG A 32 -7.45 -2.37 -6.97
CA ARG A 32 -6.85 -1.67 -5.85
C ARG A 32 -7.69 -1.66 -4.59
N VAL A 33 -8.81 -2.39 -4.59
CA VAL A 33 -9.68 -2.42 -3.43
C VAL A 33 -9.74 -3.81 -2.84
N THR A 34 -9.92 -3.85 -1.53
CA THR A 34 -10.22 -5.07 -0.81
C THR A 34 -11.21 -4.76 0.30
N SER A 35 -11.98 -5.76 0.69
CA SER A 35 -12.94 -5.62 1.79
C SER A 35 -12.23 -5.17 3.07
N PRO A 36 -12.77 -4.15 3.76
CA PRO A 36 -12.20 -3.71 5.04
C PRO A 36 -12.14 -4.83 6.08
N ASP A 37 -13.12 -5.72 6.11
CA ASP A 37 -13.14 -6.84 7.06
C ASP A 37 -11.99 -7.81 6.80
N LEU A 38 -11.76 -8.16 5.54
CA LEU A 38 -10.67 -9.05 5.16
C LEU A 38 -9.32 -8.42 5.50
N ALA A 39 -9.16 -7.14 5.23
CA ALA A 39 -7.94 -6.41 5.54
C ALA A 39 -7.69 -6.35 7.04
N THR A 40 -8.74 -6.10 7.83
CA THR A 40 -8.64 -6.06 9.27
C THR A 40 -8.18 -7.40 9.83
N ASP A 41 -8.78 -8.49 9.37
CA ASP A 41 -8.41 -9.84 9.81
C ASP A 41 -6.94 -10.17 9.49
N LEU A 42 -6.48 -9.76 8.31
CA LEU A 42 -5.14 -10.09 7.86
C LEU A 42 -4.05 -9.26 8.56
N PHE A 43 -4.32 -7.98 8.78
CA PHE A 43 -3.29 -7.03 9.24
C PHE A 43 -3.43 -6.61 10.70
N ARG A 44 -4.49 -6.99 11.40
CA ARG A 44 -4.74 -6.55 12.77
C ARG A 44 -3.53 -6.76 13.68
N ASP A 45 -3.00 -7.97 13.70
CA ASP A 45 -1.89 -8.31 14.58
C ASP A 45 -0.55 -7.84 14.04
N GLN A 46 -0.46 -7.62 12.74
CA GLN A 46 0.79 -7.23 12.10
C GLN A 46 1.16 -5.78 12.38
N PHE A 47 0.18 -4.89 12.29
CA PHE A 47 0.46 -3.47 12.51
C PHE A 47 0.44 -3.10 13.99
N LYS A 48 -0.59 -3.54 14.74
CA LYS A 48 -0.77 -3.11 16.15
C LYS A 48 -0.44 -1.63 16.33
N ASP A 49 0.68 -1.33 16.99
CA ASP A 49 1.12 0.03 17.25
C ASP A 49 2.15 0.53 16.24
N LYS A 50 2.34 -0.19 15.13
CA LYS A 50 3.33 0.16 14.12
C LYS A 50 2.67 0.76 12.89
N ASP A 51 3.34 1.71 12.27
CA ASP A 51 2.92 2.28 11.00
C ASP A 51 3.52 1.56 9.79
N ILE A 52 4.52 0.72 10.02
CA ILE A 52 5.21 0.01 8.96
C ILE A 52 5.56 -1.40 9.42
N ILE A 53 5.34 -2.37 8.54
CA ILE A 53 5.81 -3.75 8.67
C ILE A 53 6.94 -3.93 7.67
N GLN A 54 8.08 -4.49 8.11
CA GLN A 54 9.19 -4.64 7.19
C GLN A 54 9.98 -5.91 7.49
N GLY A 55 10.56 -6.49 6.44
CA GLY A 55 11.32 -7.73 6.51
C GLY A 55 10.60 -8.88 5.84
N GLY A 56 10.84 -10.09 6.31
CA GLY A 56 10.18 -11.29 5.79
C GLY A 56 8.69 -11.27 6.09
N ILE A 57 7.88 -11.61 5.11
CA ILE A 57 6.42 -11.64 5.26
C ILE A 57 5.91 -13.06 5.04
N SER A 58 4.78 -13.37 5.68
CA SER A 58 4.16 -14.68 5.51
C SER A 58 3.69 -14.88 4.07
N PRO A 59 3.64 -16.14 3.58
CA PRO A 59 3.08 -16.41 2.26
C PRO A 59 1.65 -15.90 2.10
N GLU A 60 0.86 -15.93 3.15
CA GLU A 60 -0.51 -15.42 3.13
C GLU A 60 -0.55 -13.93 2.80
N ILE A 61 0.25 -13.14 3.50
CA ILE A 61 0.33 -11.69 3.26
C ILE A 61 0.93 -11.41 1.87
N SER A 62 1.99 -12.12 1.51
CA SER A 62 2.62 -11.96 0.21
C SER A 62 1.63 -12.21 -0.93
N ASN A 63 0.88 -13.30 -0.85
CA ASN A 63 -0.10 -13.65 -1.87
C ASN A 63 -1.24 -12.64 -1.93
N PHE A 64 -1.69 -12.16 -0.78
CA PHE A 64 -2.75 -11.17 -0.70
C PHE A 64 -2.34 -9.85 -1.35
N VAL A 65 -1.16 -9.37 -1.02
CA VAL A 65 -0.70 -8.04 -1.45
C VAL A 65 -0.17 -8.07 -2.88
N PHE A 66 0.71 -9.01 -3.18
CA PHE A 66 1.45 -9.02 -4.45
C PHE A 66 0.99 -10.09 -5.43
N GLY A 67 0.22 -11.07 -4.97
CA GLY A 67 -0.16 -12.23 -5.76
C GLY A 67 0.86 -13.35 -5.66
N ALA A 68 0.39 -14.59 -5.81
CA ALA A 68 1.25 -15.78 -5.65
C ALA A 68 2.38 -15.82 -6.69
N LYS A 69 2.12 -15.31 -7.89
CA LYS A 69 3.10 -15.34 -8.98
C LYS A 69 4.29 -14.39 -8.77
N ALA A 70 4.12 -13.38 -7.92
CA ALA A 70 5.17 -12.40 -7.69
C ALA A 70 6.36 -12.96 -6.91
N GLN A 71 6.13 -14.00 -6.10
CA GLN A 71 7.18 -14.68 -5.33
C GLN A 71 7.97 -13.71 -4.44
N ILE A 72 7.26 -12.78 -3.79
CA ILE A 72 7.89 -11.78 -2.92
C ILE A 72 8.24 -12.43 -1.59
N GLN A 73 9.48 -12.27 -1.16
CA GLN A 73 9.99 -12.84 0.09
C GLN A 73 10.09 -11.81 1.21
N GLU A 74 10.41 -10.57 0.88
CA GLU A 74 10.46 -9.48 1.84
C GLU A 74 9.68 -8.30 1.33
N ALA A 75 9.15 -7.51 2.25
CA ALA A 75 8.40 -6.32 1.88
C ALA A 75 8.51 -5.25 2.95
N ALA A 76 8.23 -4.03 2.55
CA ALA A 76 7.90 -2.94 3.46
C ALA A 76 6.46 -2.56 3.18
N ILE A 77 5.59 -2.71 4.17
CA ILE A 77 4.16 -2.45 4.04
C ILE A 77 3.80 -1.34 5.01
N CYS A 78 3.36 -0.22 4.47
CA CYS A 78 3.06 0.97 5.25
C CYS A 78 1.56 1.21 5.31
N LYS A 79 1.06 1.64 6.47
CA LYS A 79 -0.32 2.09 6.57
C LYS A 79 -0.50 3.33 5.72
N LEU A 80 -1.59 3.34 4.96
CA LEU A 80 -1.97 4.48 4.14
C LEU A 80 -3.26 5.05 4.74
N GLU A 81 -3.16 6.24 5.35
CA GLU A 81 -4.28 6.87 6.02
C GLU A 81 -4.68 8.13 5.28
N CYS A 82 -5.74 8.04 4.49
CA CYS A 82 -6.33 9.17 3.80
C CYS A 82 -7.58 9.64 4.57
N SER A 83 -8.09 10.81 4.24
CA SER A 83 -9.20 11.40 4.98
C SER A 83 -10.47 10.56 4.96
N THR A 84 -10.75 9.89 3.84
CA THR A 84 -12.00 9.14 3.67
C THR A 84 -11.80 7.65 3.47
N VAL A 85 -10.54 7.19 3.40
CA VAL A 85 -10.23 5.79 3.15
C VAL A 85 -8.89 5.45 3.78
N THR A 86 -8.76 4.20 4.20
CA THR A 86 -7.46 3.67 4.64
C THR A 86 -7.01 2.58 3.68
N GLY A 87 -5.74 2.22 3.76
CA GLY A 87 -5.20 1.19 2.92
C GLY A 87 -3.75 0.89 3.27
N ILE A 88 -3.05 0.36 2.29
CA ILE A 88 -1.61 0.10 2.43
C ILE A 88 -0.87 0.55 1.18
N PHE A 89 0.37 0.95 1.38
CA PHE A 89 1.38 1.13 0.34
C PHE A 89 2.46 0.10 0.61
N ALA A 90 2.77 -0.73 -0.38
CA ALA A 90 3.71 -1.84 -0.18
C ALA A 90 4.73 -1.90 -1.31
N ILE A 91 5.98 -2.10 -0.94
CA ILE A 91 7.05 -2.46 -1.88
C ILE A 91 7.57 -3.83 -1.50
N GLY A 92 7.98 -4.61 -2.48
CA GLY A 92 8.38 -5.99 -2.26
C GLY A 92 9.60 -6.41 -3.04
N SER A 93 10.35 -7.36 -2.49
CA SER A 93 11.56 -7.90 -3.09
C SER A 93 11.50 -9.42 -3.14
N LYS A 94 12.02 -9.98 -4.21
CA LYS A 94 12.22 -11.42 -4.36
C LYS A 94 13.45 -11.90 -3.59
N SER A 95 14.29 -10.99 -3.14
CA SER A 95 15.51 -11.28 -2.40
C SER A 95 15.33 -11.01 -0.92
N LEU A 96 16.01 -11.78 -0.08
CA LEU A 96 16.03 -11.57 1.37
C LEU A 96 17.07 -10.51 1.73
N GLY A 97 16.87 -9.87 2.88
CA GLY A 97 17.82 -8.92 3.45
C GLY A 97 17.67 -7.48 2.95
N ARG A 98 16.73 -7.22 2.06
CA ARG A 98 16.61 -5.90 1.43
C ARG A 98 15.93 -4.87 2.33
N TYR A 99 14.93 -5.29 3.09
CA TYR A 99 14.11 -4.39 3.90
C TYR A 99 14.26 -4.64 5.40
N SER A 100 15.33 -5.29 5.80
CA SER A 100 15.58 -5.60 7.21
C SER A 100 16.19 -4.44 7.99
N SER A 101 16.64 -3.38 7.31
CA SER A 101 17.24 -2.21 7.94
C SER A 101 16.20 -1.15 8.27
N GLU A 102 16.25 -0.62 9.49
CA GLU A 102 15.36 0.48 9.89
C GLU A 102 15.73 1.83 9.31
N LYS A 103 16.86 1.93 8.62
CA LYS A 103 17.35 3.21 8.09
C LYS A 103 16.39 3.87 7.11
N ASP A 104 15.62 3.06 6.36
CA ASP A 104 14.75 3.57 5.32
C ASP A 104 13.33 3.85 5.81
N ASN A 105 13.03 3.59 7.08
CA ASN A 105 11.67 3.74 7.62
C ASN A 105 11.17 5.18 7.56
N LEU A 106 11.99 6.12 7.97
CA LEU A 106 11.59 7.54 7.97
C LEU A 106 11.31 8.03 6.56
N PHE A 107 12.12 7.59 5.60
CA PHE A 107 11.93 7.96 4.21
C PHE A 107 10.62 7.38 3.67
N LEU A 108 10.35 6.11 3.95
CA LEU A 108 9.10 5.46 3.54
C LEU A 108 7.88 6.11 4.17
N LEU A 109 7.95 6.44 5.47
CA LEU A 109 6.85 7.10 6.16
C LEU A 109 6.60 8.50 5.58
N PHE A 110 7.66 9.21 5.20
CA PHE A 110 7.54 10.51 4.53
C PHE A 110 6.83 10.36 3.17
N ILE A 111 7.22 9.37 2.38
CA ILE A 111 6.61 9.12 1.07
C ILE A 111 5.14 8.77 1.23
N VAL A 112 4.80 7.92 2.20
CA VAL A 112 3.40 7.52 2.45
C VAL A 112 2.56 8.71 2.91
N SER A 113 3.12 9.59 3.73
CA SER A 113 2.42 10.80 4.15
C SER A 113 2.12 11.70 2.95
N ALA A 114 3.10 11.90 2.07
CA ALA A 114 2.92 12.69 0.86
C ALA A 114 1.89 12.04 -0.08
N LEU A 115 1.96 10.72 -0.21
CA LEU A 115 1.02 9.97 -1.05
C LEU A 115 -0.41 10.08 -0.53
N SER A 116 -0.59 10.01 0.79
CA SER A 116 -1.92 10.16 1.41
C SER A 116 -2.54 11.51 1.07
N LYS A 117 -1.75 12.57 1.16
CA LYS A 117 -2.21 13.92 0.83
C LYS A 117 -2.55 14.06 -0.66
N PHE A 118 -1.75 13.45 -1.51
CA PHE A 118 -1.98 13.45 -2.95
C PHE A 118 -3.29 12.74 -3.28
N ILE A 119 -3.51 11.58 -2.68
CA ILE A 119 -4.75 10.81 -2.87
C ILE A 119 -5.96 11.59 -2.39
N ASP A 120 -5.87 12.24 -1.22
CA ASP A 120 -6.96 13.07 -0.71
C ASP A 120 -7.33 14.18 -1.68
N ARG A 121 -6.34 14.81 -2.30
CA ARG A 121 -6.60 15.85 -3.31
C ARG A 121 -7.35 15.31 -4.51
N ILE A 122 -6.97 14.12 -4.97
CA ILE A 122 -7.64 13.50 -6.13
C ILE A 122 -9.09 13.16 -5.78
N ILE A 123 -9.32 12.58 -4.60
CA ILE A 123 -10.67 12.21 -4.16
C ILE A 123 -11.53 13.46 -4.00
N LEU A 124 -11.02 14.49 -3.35
CA LEU A 124 -11.73 15.75 -3.15
C LEU A 124 -12.05 16.41 -4.47
N SER A 125 -11.10 16.45 -5.39
CA SER A 125 -11.28 17.03 -6.71
C SER A 125 -12.39 16.33 -7.50
N LYS A 126 -12.39 15.00 -7.48
CA LYS A 126 -13.44 14.23 -8.16
C LYS A 126 -14.81 14.42 -7.53
N SER A 127 -14.88 14.48 -6.20
CA SER A 127 -16.13 14.72 -5.48
C SER A 127 -16.68 16.11 -5.79
N TYR A 128 -15.81 17.10 -5.83
CA TYR A 128 -16.19 18.47 -6.16
C TYR A 128 -16.71 18.58 -7.59
N ALA A 129 -16.02 17.95 -8.54
CA ALA A 129 -16.44 17.94 -9.94
C ALA A 129 -17.81 17.30 -10.11
N LYS A 130 -18.07 16.19 -9.39
CA LYS A 130 -19.40 15.55 -9.41
C LYS A 130 -20.46 16.42 -8.77
N GLY A 131 -20.12 17.15 -7.70
CA GLY A 131 -21.05 18.00 -6.99
C GLY A 131 -21.51 19.20 -7.81
N ASN A 132 -20.74 19.61 -8.80
CA ASN A 132 -21.04 20.74 -9.66
C ASN A 132 -21.89 20.40 -10.89
N LYS A 133 -22.27 19.16 -11.00
CA LYS A 133 -23.20 18.74 -12.03
C LYS A 133 -24.61 18.68 -11.47
#